data_edf743abf88029451333e2608edac578
#
_entry.id   edf743abf88029451333e2608edac578
#
_cell.length_a   1.000
_cell.length_b   1.000
_cell.length_c   1.000
_cell.angle_alpha   90.00
_cell.angle_beta   90.00
_cell.angle_gamma   90.00
#
_symmetry.space_group_name_H-M   'P 1'
#
loop_
_entity.id
_entity.type
_entity.pdbx_description
1 polymer ?
#
loop_
_entity_poly.entity_id
_entity_poly.type
_entity_poly.pdbx_seq_one_letter_code
_entity_poly.pdbx_strand_id
1 'polypeptide(L)'
;CLALAFIAGKPGVVLLFALCSFAALREFLTLTTHNRADHWSLVACFFLILPLQYWFLATDWYGMYSIFIPVYAFLLLPVVSALRGSTKDFLIRVSETQWALMICVYCASHVPALLYLQIPGFEGRNVILIAYLIFVVQLSDVMQYVWGKLVGRTKIAPTLSPSKTWEG
;
A
#
# COMPACT_ATOMS: atom_id res chain seq x y z
N CYS A 1 9.38 -9.22 13.70
CA CYS A 1 9.54 -7.89 13.08
C CYS A 1 8.59 -6.84 13.69
N LEU A 2 7.26 -7.10 13.79
CA LEU A 2 6.30 -6.11 14.30
C LEU A 2 6.56 -5.70 15.76
N ALA A 3 6.83 -6.67 16.65
CA ALA A 3 7.16 -6.40 18.05
C ALA A 3 8.41 -5.52 18.20
N LEU A 4 9.44 -5.76 17.41
CA LEU A 4 10.65 -4.94 17.40
C LEU A 4 10.36 -3.49 16.90
N ALA A 5 9.50 -3.34 15.92
CA ALA A 5 9.09 -2.03 15.44
C ALA A 5 8.34 -1.24 16.51
N PHE A 6 7.47 -1.90 17.29
CA PHE A 6 6.77 -1.26 18.41
C PHE A 6 7.71 -0.86 19.55
N ILE A 7 8.75 -1.65 19.83
CA ILE A 7 9.78 -1.29 20.82
C ILE A 7 10.58 -0.07 20.36
N ALA A 8 10.88 0.04 19.05
CA ALA A 8 11.58 1.19 18.48
C ALA A 8 10.68 2.47 18.38
N GLY A 9 9.40 2.37 18.74
CA GLY A 9 8.46 3.49 18.75
C GLY A 9 7.99 3.93 17.36
N LYS A 10 7.56 5.21 17.25
CA LYS A 10 7.02 5.76 16.00
C LYS A 10 7.93 5.55 14.78
N PRO A 11 9.23 5.89 14.82
CA PRO A 11 10.10 5.73 13.65
C PRO A 11 10.27 4.26 13.24
N GLY A 12 10.27 3.33 14.18
CA GLY A 12 10.37 1.90 13.88
C GLY A 12 9.16 1.38 13.11
N VAL A 13 7.96 1.80 13.50
CA VAL A 13 6.73 1.43 12.77
C VAL A 13 6.69 2.05 11.39
N VAL A 14 7.03 3.33 11.24
CA VAL A 14 7.09 4.02 9.94
C VAL A 14 8.08 3.32 9.01
N LEU A 15 9.28 3.00 9.50
CA LEU A 15 10.29 2.27 8.72
C LEU A 15 9.82 0.87 8.32
N LEU A 16 9.20 0.13 9.23
CA LEU A 16 8.66 -1.20 8.92
C LEU A 16 7.64 -1.13 7.79
N PHE A 17 6.69 -0.20 7.87
CA PHE A 17 5.67 -0.04 6.82
C PHE A 17 6.25 0.49 5.51
N ALA A 18 7.29 1.33 5.54
CA ALA A 18 8.02 1.74 4.34
C ALA A 18 8.67 0.53 3.64
N LEU A 19 9.30 -0.37 4.40
CA LEU A 19 9.88 -1.61 3.86
C LEU A 19 8.80 -2.57 3.34
N CYS A 20 7.69 -2.69 4.05
CA CYS A 20 6.54 -3.49 3.57
C CYS A 20 5.97 -2.93 2.27
N SER A 21 5.81 -1.60 2.17
CA SER A 21 5.36 -0.94 0.94
C SER A 21 6.35 -1.14 -0.21
N PHE A 22 7.65 -1.05 0.08
CA PHE A 22 8.69 -1.33 -0.91
C PHE A 22 8.60 -2.77 -1.44
N ALA A 23 8.47 -3.75 -0.54
CA ALA A 23 8.35 -5.15 -0.91
C ALA A 23 7.05 -5.43 -1.70
N ALA A 24 5.92 -4.87 -1.25
CA ALA A 24 4.63 -5.01 -1.91
C ALA A 24 4.63 -4.35 -3.30
N LEU A 25 5.18 -3.14 -3.42
CA LEU A 25 5.31 -2.44 -4.70
C LEU A 25 6.19 -3.22 -5.67
N ARG A 26 7.33 -3.75 -5.19
CA ARG A 26 8.22 -4.60 -6.00
C ARG A 26 7.48 -5.82 -6.51
N GLU A 27 6.80 -6.55 -5.63
CA GLU A 27 6.08 -7.78 -6.00
C GLU A 27 4.94 -7.47 -6.98
N PHE A 28 4.15 -6.44 -6.73
CA PHE A 28 3.07 -6.02 -7.62
C PHE A 28 3.60 -5.71 -9.03
N LEU A 29 4.68 -4.96 -9.13
CA LEU A 29 5.26 -4.57 -10.41
C LEU A 29 5.88 -5.74 -11.18
N THR A 30 6.26 -6.84 -10.52
CA THR A 30 6.69 -8.07 -11.23
C THR A 30 5.54 -8.77 -11.96
N LEU A 31 4.30 -8.53 -11.55
CA LEU A 31 3.10 -9.11 -12.15
C LEU A 31 2.56 -8.28 -13.33
N THR A 32 3.09 -7.08 -13.53
CA THR A 32 2.63 -6.13 -14.55
C THR A 32 3.50 -6.15 -15.80
N THR A 33 2.93 -5.72 -16.93
CA THR A 33 3.61 -5.70 -18.22
C THR A 33 4.49 -4.47 -18.37
N HIS A 34 5.76 -4.54 -17.95
CA HIS A 34 6.71 -3.44 -18.08
C HIS A 34 7.65 -3.61 -19.26
N ASN A 35 7.94 -2.49 -19.92
CA ASN A 35 8.94 -2.38 -20.97
C ASN A 35 10.20 -1.65 -20.47
N ARG A 36 11.30 -1.72 -21.22
CA ARG A 36 12.53 -0.96 -20.91
C ARG A 36 12.28 0.56 -20.83
N ALA A 37 11.27 1.07 -21.54
CA ALA A 37 10.88 2.47 -21.49
C ALA A 37 10.35 2.92 -20.11
N ASP A 38 9.80 2.00 -19.33
CA ASP A 38 9.19 2.29 -18.03
C ASP A 38 10.21 2.35 -16.88
N HIS A 39 11.47 2.01 -17.16
CA HIS A 39 12.54 1.98 -16.15
C HIS A 39 12.60 3.26 -15.29
N TRP A 40 12.50 4.42 -15.91
CA TRP A 40 12.56 5.70 -15.20
C TRP A 40 11.33 5.99 -14.36
N SER A 41 10.16 5.57 -14.82
CA SER A 41 8.92 5.66 -14.04
C SER A 41 9.02 4.76 -12.80
N LEU A 42 9.58 3.56 -12.94
CA LEU A 42 9.82 2.64 -11.83
C LEU A 42 10.86 3.19 -10.85
N VAL A 43 11.97 3.73 -11.35
CA VAL A 43 12.98 4.40 -10.52
C VAL A 43 12.36 5.55 -9.74
N ALA A 44 11.53 6.38 -10.38
CA ALA A 44 10.81 7.44 -9.68
C ALA A 44 9.87 6.91 -8.59
N CYS A 45 9.16 5.81 -8.83
CA CYS A 45 8.28 5.19 -7.84
C CYS A 45 9.04 4.72 -6.59
N PHE A 46 10.16 4.01 -6.77
CA PHE A 46 10.92 3.43 -5.65
C PHE A 46 11.80 4.42 -4.92
N PHE A 47 12.47 5.33 -5.64
CA PHE A 47 13.52 6.19 -5.07
C PHE A 47 13.07 7.62 -4.82
N LEU A 48 11.95 8.05 -5.38
CA LEU A 48 11.42 9.39 -5.17
C LEU A 48 10.07 9.35 -4.48
N ILE A 49 9.06 8.71 -5.07
CA ILE A 49 7.67 8.80 -4.59
C ILE A 49 7.50 8.08 -3.26
N LEU A 50 7.96 6.84 -3.15
CA LEU A 50 7.84 6.06 -1.91
C LEU A 50 8.57 6.72 -0.72
N PRO A 51 9.86 7.09 -0.80
CA PRO A 51 10.53 7.76 0.30
C PRO A 51 9.90 9.10 0.68
N LEU A 52 9.48 9.92 -0.30
CA LEU A 52 8.82 11.20 -0.03
C LEU A 52 7.48 11.03 0.68
N GLN A 53 6.68 10.04 0.31
CA GLN A 53 5.41 9.76 1.00
C GLN A 53 5.63 9.45 2.48
N TYR A 54 6.60 8.60 2.80
CA TYR A 54 6.94 8.28 4.19
C TYR A 54 7.68 9.42 4.92
N TRP A 55 8.40 10.27 4.19
CA TRP A 55 8.98 11.49 4.73
C TRP A 55 7.91 12.49 5.16
N PHE A 56 6.89 12.76 4.31
CA PHE A 56 5.78 13.65 4.67
C PHE A 56 4.99 13.12 5.86
N LEU A 57 4.82 11.80 5.95
CA LEU A 57 4.23 11.17 7.12
C LEU A 57 5.08 11.39 8.38
N ALA A 58 6.38 11.16 8.31
CA ALA A 58 7.30 11.28 9.45
C ALA A 58 7.45 12.72 9.96
N THR A 59 7.30 13.70 9.07
CA THR A 59 7.33 15.14 9.39
C THR A 59 5.98 15.72 9.81
N ASP A 60 4.93 14.86 9.90
CA ASP A 60 3.55 15.24 10.24
C ASP A 60 2.97 16.34 9.31
N TRP A 61 3.42 16.36 8.06
CA TRP A 61 2.90 17.27 7.04
C TRP A 61 1.68 16.66 6.34
N TYR A 62 0.58 16.55 7.09
CA TYR A 62 -0.63 15.84 6.67
C TYR A 62 -1.21 16.34 5.33
N GLY A 63 -1.23 17.66 5.09
CA GLY A 63 -1.75 18.21 3.83
C GLY A 63 -1.02 17.67 2.61
N MET A 64 0.33 17.70 2.62
CA MET A 64 1.13 17.19 1.51
C MET A 64 1.09 15.66 1.43
N TYR A 65 1.13 14.98 2.57
CA TYR A 65 0.98 13.54 2.68
C TYR A 65 -0.29 13.02 1.98
N SER A 66 -1.43 13.69 2.19
CA SER A 66 -2.73 13.24 1.68
C SER A 66 -2.88 13.42 0.17
N ILE A 67 -2.28 14.47 -0.43
CA ILE A 67 -2.47 14.79 -1.85
C ILE A 67 -1.28 14.37 -2.73
N PHE A 68 -0.14 14.01 -2.15
CA PHE A 68 1.09 13.79 -2.90
C PHE A 68 0.95 12.66 -3.94
N ILE A 69 0.54 11.47 -3.53
CA ILE A 69 0.37 10.34 -4.47
C ILE A 69 -0.87 10.53 -5.35
N PRO A 70 -2.09 10.79 -4.81
CA PRO A 70 -3.29 10.83 -5.64
C PRO A 70 -3.35 12.01 -6.61
N VAL A 71 -2.58 13.07 -6.39
CA VAL A 71 -2.56 14.25 -7.27
C VAL A 71 -1.21 14.38 -7.98
N TYR A 72 -0.13 14.64 -7.23
CA TYR A 72 1.15 14.98 -7.85
C TYR A 72 1.80 13.79 -8.55
N ALA A 73 1.93 12.64 -7.89
CA ALA A 73 2.49 11.46 -8.52
C ALA A 73 1.61 10.94 -9.65
N PHE A 74 0.27 10.99 -9.47
CA PHE A 74 -0.69 10.58 -10.48
C PHE A 74 -0.56 11.40 -11.79
N LEU A 75 -0.34 12.71 -11.70
CA LEU A 75 -0.16 13.56 -12.87
C LEU A 75 1.27 13.48 -13.46
N LEU A 76 2.28 13.30 -12.59
CA LEU A 76 3.68 13.29 -13.01
C LEU A 76 4.06 12.02 -13.77
N LEU A 77 3.58 10.86 -13.35
CA LEU A 77 3.95 9.58 -13.95
C LEU A 77 3.63 9.45 -15.44
N PRO A 78 2.42 9.83 -15.93
CA PRO A 78 2.14 9.84 -17.35
C PRO A 78 3.10 10.73 -18.14
N VAL A 79 3.47 11.90 -17.59
CA VAL A 79 4.41 12.82 -18.22
C VAL A 79 5.79 12.19 -18.33
N VAL A 80 6.31 11.60 -17.24
CA VAL A 80 7.61 10.91 -17.24
C VAL A 80 7.61 9.75 -18.22
N SER A 81 6.54 8.97 -18.28
CA SER A 81 6.39 7.84 -19.20
C SER A 81 6.28 8.30 -20.66
N ALA A 82 5.56 9.39 -20.93
CA ALA A 82 5.41 9.95 -22.28
C ALA A 82 6.72 10.50 -22.85
N LEU A 83 7.52 11.18 -22.02
CA LEU A 83 8.82 11.75 -22.43
C LEU A 83 9.84 10.69 -22.88
N ARG A 84 9.64 9.43 -22.49
CA ARG A 84 10.55 8.30 -22.79
C ARG A 84 10.10 7.40 -23.93
N GLY A 85 8.96 7.68 -24.56
CA GLY A 85 8.74 7.41 -25.96
C GLY A 85 8.22 6.06 -26.41
N SER A 86 7.59 5.23 -25.58
CA SER A 86 6.85 4.07 -26.10
C SER A 86 5.34 4.31 -26.05
N THR A 87 4.72 4.43 -27.23
CA THR A 87 3.26 4.61 -27.35
C THR A 87 2.48 3.30 -27.18
N LYS A 88 3.17 2.15 -27.33
CA LYS A 88 2.54 0.84 -27.23
C LYS A 88 2.06 0.61 -25.80
N ASP A 89 0.77 0.32 -25.65
CA ASP A 89 0.11 0.01 -24.37
C ASP A 89 0.32 1.06 -23.27
N PHE A 90 0.55 2.32 -23.68
CA PHE A 90 0.92 3.44 -22.80
C PHE A 90 -0.05 3.59 -21.63
N LEU A 91 -1.36 3.64 -21.90
CA LEU A 91 -2.37 3.83 -20.87
C LEU A 91 -2.42 2.65 -19.89
N ILE A 92 -2.24 1.42 -20.38
CA ILE A 92 -2.26 0.21 -19.55
C ILE A 92 -1.08 0.27 -18.57
N ARG A 93 0.13 0.51 -19.05
CA ARG A 93 1.34 0.56 -18.22
C ARG A 93 1.32 1.68 -17.18
N VAL A 94 0.85 2.86 -17.59
CA VAL A 94 0.69 4.00 -16.66
C VAL A 94 -0.36 3.67 -15.59
N SER A 95 -1.50 3.12 -15.99
CA SER A 95 -2.57 2.74 -15.05
C SER A 95 -2.12 1.67 -14.06
N GLU A 96 -1.40 0.65 -14.51
CA GLU A 96 -0.83 -0.40 -13.65
C GLU A 96 0.12 0.19 -12.61
N THR A 97 1.01 1.10 -13.03
CA THR A 97 1.96 1.78 -12.12
C THR A 97 1.26 2.69 -11.12
N GLN A 98 0.26 3.47 -11.58
CA GLN A 98 -0.55 4.32 -10.70
C GLN A 98 -1.34 3.51 -9.68
N TRP A 99 -1.95 2.40 -10.12
CA TRP A 99 -2.69 1.50 -9.25
C TRP A 99 -1.78 0.84 -8.21
N ALA A 100 -0.59 0.41 -8.63
CA ALA A 100 0.43 -0.13 -7.73
C ALA A 100 0.80 0.87 -6.62
N LEU A 101 1.06 2.14 -6.97
CA LEU A 101 1.36 3.18 -5.99
C LEU A 101 0.21 3.46 -5.04
N MET A 102 -1.03 3.49 -5.55
CA MET A 102 -2.21 3.73 -4.73
C MET A 102 -2.39 2.62 -3.69
N ILE A 103 -2.29 1.36 -4.09
CA ILE A 103 -2.50 0.23 -3.16
C ILE A 103 -1.28 0.01 -2.27
N CYS A 104 -0.09 -0.15 -2.86
CA CYS A 104 1.08 -0.62 -2.12
C CYS A 104 1.77 0.48 -1.30
N VAL A 105 1.62 1.75 -1.69
CA VAL A 105 2.29 2.86 -0.98
C VAL A 105 1.28 3.74 -0.27
N TYR A 106 0.32 4.33 -0.99
CA TYR A 106 -0.62 5.29 -0.41
C TYR A 106 -1.50 4.63 0.65
N CYS A 107 -2.26 3.59 0.31
CA CYS A 107 -3.13 2.91 1.28
C CYS A 107 -2.33 2.29 2.43
N ALA A 108 -1.19 1.66 2.15
CA ALA A 108 -0.35 1.06 3.19
C ALA A 108 0.23 2.09 4.16
N SER A 109 0.56 3.31 3.69
CA SER A 109 1.09 4.39 4.53
C SER A 109 0.06 4.95 5.51
N HIS A 110 -1.25 4.72 5.30
CA HIS A 110 -2.29 5.16 6.23
C HIS A 110 -2.30 4.35 7.54
N VAL A 111 -1.75 3.15 7.55
CA VAL A 111 -1.63 2.38 8.80
C VAL A 111 -0.69 3.07 9.80
N PRO A 112 0.58 3.38 9.46
CA PRO A 112 1.44 4.13 10.36
C PRO A 112 0.99 5.59 10.57
N ALA A 113 0.16 6.17 9.68
CA ALA A 113 -0.43 7.50 9.90
C ALA A 113 -1.31 7.58 11.15
N LEU A 114 -1.89 6.46 11.58
CA LEU A 114 -2.63 6.39 12.85
C LEU A 114 -1.78 6.78 14.07
N LEU A 115 -0.45 6.68 13.99
CA LEU A 115 0.45 7.12 15.09
C LEU A 115 0.44 8.62 15.33
N TYR A 116 0.08 9.39 14.31
CA TYR A 116 0.06 10.85 14.34
C TYR A 116 -1.35 11.42 14.60
N LEU A 117 -2.36 10.54 14.68
CA LEU A 117 -3.73 10.95 14.95
C LEU A 117 -3.86 11.46 16.39
N GLN A 118 -4.42 12.66 16.55
CA GLN A 118 -4.68 13.26 17.86
C GLN A 118 -6.11 12.93 18.29
N ILE A 119 -6.24 12.02 19.27
CA ILE A 119 -7.55 11.63 19.81
C ILE A 119 -7.61 12.13 21.26
N PRO A 120 -8.54 13.05 21.60
CA PRO A 120 -8.71 13.52 22.97
C PRO A 120 -8.99 12.34 23.93
N GLY A 121 -8.23 12.27 25.03
CA GLY A 121 -8.34 11.20 26.02
C GLY A 121 -7.63 9.88 25.67
N PHE A 122 -6.95 9.80 24.50
CA PHE A 122 -6.22 8.60 24.07
C PHE A 122 -4.75 8.90 23.72
N GLU A 123 -4.22 9.95 24.31
CA GLU A 123 -2.89 10.46 24.02
C GLU A 123 -1.79 9.42 24.34
N GLY A 124 -0.87 9.26 23.41
CA GLY A 124 0.27 8.31 23.55
C GLY A 124 -0.06 6.82 23.37
N ARG A 125 -1.32 6.45 23.16
CA ARG A 125 -1.76 5.06 23.01
C ARG A 125 -2.04 4.64 21.57
N ASN A 126 -1.66 5.43 20.58
CA ASN A 126 -1.96 5.21 19.16
C ASN A 126 -1.37 3.89 18.62
N VAL A 127 -0.30 3.39 19.22
CA VAL A 127 0.27 2.06 18.88
C VAL A 127 -0.77 0.95 19.09
N ILE A 128 -1.65 1.10 20.09
CA ILE A 128 -2.73 0.13 20.38
C ILE A 128 -3.75 0.12 19.22
N LEU A 129 -4.01 1.26 18.58
CA LEU A 129 -4.90 1.32 17.41
C LEU A 129 -4.35 0.51 16.24
N ILE A 130 -3.05 0.61 15.97
CA ILE A 130 -2.41 -0.18 14.92
C ILE A 130 -2.45 -1.67 15.27
N ALA A 131 -2.12 -2.02 16.52
CA ALA A 131 -2.19 -3.40 16.98
C ALA A 131 -3.62 -3.96 16.85
N TYR A 132 -4.62 -3.18 17.23
CA TYR A 132 -6.03 -3.54 17.08
C TYR A 132 -6.43 -3.71 15.61
N LEU A 133 -6.05 -2.78 14.74
CA LEU A 133 -6.32 -2.87 13.30
C LEU A 133 -5.73 -4.15 12.71
N ILE A 134 -4.46 -4.44 12.98
CA ILE A 134 -3.79 -5.65 12.51
C ILE A 134 -4.48 -6.90 13.05
N PHE A 135 -4.83 -6.90 14.33
CA PHE A 135 -5.54 -8.02 14.97
C PHE A 135 -6.88 -8.29 14.28
N VAL A 136 -7.70 -7.25 14.06
CA VAL A 136 -9.01 -7.38 13.40
C VAL A 136 -8.87 -7.92 11.98
N VAL A 137 -7.93 -7.37 11.19
CA VAL A 137 -7.69 -7.83 9.81
C VAL A 137 -7.25 -9.29 9.80
N GLN A 138 -6.27 -9.67 10.64
CA GLN A 138 -5.78 -11.05 10.69
C GLN A 138 -6.86 -12.02 11.19
N LEU A 139 -7.64 -11.62 12.20
CA LEU A 139 -8.74 -12.44 12.71
C LEU A 139 -9.83 -12.63 11.64
N SER A 140 -10.15 -11.56 10.90
CA SER A 140 -11.10 -11.63 9.78
C SER A 140 -10.64 -12.61 8.72
N ASP A 141 -9.37 -12.56 8.31
CA ASP A 141 -8.82 -13.50 7.32
C ASP A 141 -8.87 -14.95 7.79
N VAL A 142 -8.52 -15.20 9.05
CA VAL A 142 -8.61 -16.54 9.65
C VAL A 142 -10.05 -17.02 9.67
N MET A 143 -10.99 -16.17 10.10
CA MET A 143 -12.41 -16.52 10.18
C MET A 143 -13.00 -16.79 8.80
N GLN A 144 -12.69 -15.97 7.80
CA GLN A 144 -13.10 -16.20 6.41
C GLN A 144 -12.61 -17.56 5.89
N TYR A 145 -11.35 -17.89 6.18
CA TYR A 145 -10.79 -19.18 5.78
C TYR A 145 -11.48 -20.35 6.46
N VAL A 146 -11.71 -20.26 7.78
CA VAL A 146 -12.36 -21.32 8.57
C VAL A 146 -13.79 -21.53 8.08
N TRP A 147 -14.60 -20.46 8.01
CA TRP A 147 -15.98 -20.55 7.54
C TRP A 147 -16.10 -20.99 6.10
N GLY A 148 -15.23 -20.48 5.23
CA GLY A 148 -15.18 -20.90 3.83
C GLY A 148 -14.88 -22.39 3.65
N LYS A 149 -14.06 -22.97 4.56
CA LYS A 149 -13.80 -24.42 4.55
C LYS A 149 -14.90 -25.27 5.18
N LEU A 150 -15.51 -24.81 6.27
CA LEU A 150 -16.51 -25.58 7.03
C LEU A 150 -17.89 -25.57 6.36
N VAL A 151 -18.32 -24.42 5.85
CA VAL A 151 -19.69 -24.19 5.38
C VAL A 151 -19.76 -23.76 3.92
N GLY A 152 -18.63 -23.38 3.31
CA GLY A 152 -18.57 -22.85 1.95
C GLY A 152 -19.08 -23.83 0.88
N ARG A 153 -20.17 -23.44 0.21
CA ARG A 153 -20.79 -24.21 -0.88
C ARG A 153 -20.86 -23.41 -2.19
N THR A 154 -21.14 -22.12 -2.10
CA THR A 154 -21.41 -21.25 -3.24
C THR A 154 -20.18 -20.43 -3.58
N LYS A 155 -19.55 -20.69 -4.74
CA LYS A 155 -18.36 -19.95 -5.18
C LYS A 155 -18.72 -18.54 -5.64
N ILE A 156 -17.94 -17.53 -5.21
CA ILE A 156 -18.13 -16.12 -5.60
C ILE A 156 -17.61 -15.89 -7.03
N ALA A 157 -16.39 -16.32 -7.31
CA ALA A 157 -15.71 -16.08 -8.59
C ALA A 157 -14.91 -17.31 -9.01
N PRO A 158 -15.55 -18.33 -9.61
CA PRO A 158 -14.91 -19.60 -9.93
C PRO A 158 -13.66 -19.49 -10.81
N THR A 159 -13.65 -18.51 -11.72
CA THR A 159 -12.56 -18.29 -12.68
C THR A 159 -11.40 -17.47 -12.08
N LEU A 160 -11.68 -16.56 -11.13
CA LEU A 160 -10.68 -15.67 -10.56
C LEU A 160 -10.09 -16.23 -9.25
N SER A 161 -10.95 -16.81 -8.41
CA SER A 161 -10.57 -17.40 -7.12
C SER A 161 -11.45 -18.60 -6.79
N PRO A 162 -11.04 -19.81 -7.18
CA PRO A 162 -11.86 -21.01 -7.03
C PRO A 162 -12.05 -21.45 -5.58
N SER A 163 -11.30 -20.90 -4.64
CA SER A 163 -11.38 -21.21 -3.21
C SER A 163 -12.32 -20.27 -2.42
N LYS A 164 -12.73 -19.13 -3.00
CA LYS A 164 -13.58 -18.15 -2.30
C LYS A 164 -15.05 -18.50 -2.42
N THR A 165 -15.77 -18.47 -1.28
CA THR A 165 -17.19 -18.75 -1.20
C THR A 165 -17.95 -17.61 -0.53
N TRP A 166 -19.26 -17.51 -0.78
CA TRP A 166 -20.11 -16.49 -0.19
C TRP A 166 -20.24 -16.63 1.33
N GLU A 167 -20.15 -17.85 1.81
CA GLU A 167 -20.26 -18.18 3.23
C GLU A 167 -18.97 -17.88 4.02
N GLY A 168 -17.85 -17.78 3.33
CA GLY A 168 -16.54 -17.43 3.91
C GLY A 168 -16.16 -15.99 3.57
#